data_45def6ee209851d733ef42f63116b253
#
_entry.id   45def6ee209851d733ef42f63116b253
#
_cell.length_a   1.000
_cell.length_b   1.000
_cell.length_c   1.000
_cell.angle_alpha   90.00
_cell.angle_beta   90.00
_cell.angle_gamma   90.00
#
_symmetry.space_group_name_H-M   'P 1'
#
loop_
_entity.id
_entity.type
_entity.pdbx_description
1 polymer ?
#
loop_
_entity_poly.entity_id
_entity_poly.type
_entity_poly.pdbx_seq_one_letter_code
_entity_poly.pdbx_strand_id
1 'polypeptide(L)'
;NKYIKLYAAFKAGYMGQNILNTYFPFFANILHEKHIEVIDEYLLQKEFHNKYNFEPTIPFIRQVLSVGLENKSIKKVANNYISDFSELKNYCLNTDDFESNLNKLIYEFKKYCSDNKIGYDTINTEDDLISYIENNDYLIISQTDLENTMPLPNSFEYAWVRFIKRLSENFSTLLDFIAAISASNIFKDALLYSGEINDSFKGLNIYLDSPMVFALLGMDSLERTKSYQILLKDMIKAGCNVQILDNNYTEIEGIINRSATWAHSTQYTISKATKVAKYLHDLDLSPEEMVEYCESTEEKLNSLGITIKKTDFDMQDASFQEDETELFNMVKTRYDEKHVGLSEEKVQSIETDVRSIILVYRERKGRTSVKIQTCADIMLTL
;
A
#
# COMPACT_ATOMS: atom_id res chain seq x y z
N ASN A 1 11.28 3.75 -23.86
CA ASN A 1 11.70 3.26 -22.56
C ASN A 1 10.46 3.06 -21.65
N LYS A 2 10.22 1.81 -21.19
CA LYS A 2 8.99 1.41 -20.48
C LYS A 2 8.86 2.13 -19.12
N TYR A 3 9.98 2.37 -18.46
CA TYR A 3 10.07 3.00 -17.14
C TYR A 3 9.80 4.50 -17.16
N ILE A 4 10.20 5.19 -18.21
CA ILE A 4 9.98 6.64 -18.37
C ILE A 4 8.47 6.95 -18.38
N LYS A 5 7.68 6.12 -19.09
CA LYS A 5 6.23 6.30 -19.17
C LYS A 5 5.55 6.04 -17.82
N LEU A 6 6.01 5.01 -17.10
CA LEU A 6 5.51 4.70 -15.76
C LEU A 6 5.78 5.85 -14.79
N TYR A 7 7.01 6.38 -14.77
CA TYR A 7 7.38 7.51 -13.95
C TYR A 7 6.59 8.78 -14.25
N ALA A 8 6.45 9.14 -15.53
CA ALA A 8 5.70 10.33 -15.93
C ALA A 8 4.24 10.29 -15.44
N ALA A 9 3.62 9.09 -15.48
CA ALA A 9 2.28 8.88 -14.95
C ALA A 9 2.21 9.06 -13.44
N PHE A 10 3.19 8.52 -12.71
CA PHE A 10 3.26 8.66 -11.27
C PHE A 10 3.45 10.11 -10.82
N LYS A 11 4.33 10.84 -11.51
CA LYS A 11 4.54 12.26 -11.24
C LYS A 11 3.26 13.07 -11.48
N ALA A 12 2.51 12.78 -12.52
CA ALA A 12 1.25 13.44 -12.83
C ALA A 12 0.14 13.12 -11.80
N GLY A 13 0.14 11.91 -11.21
CA GLY A 13 -0.87 11.45 -10.24
C GLY A 13 -0.55 11.76 -8.77
N TYR A 14 0.72 12.00 -8.42
CA TYR A 14 1.18 12.11 -7.02
C TYR A 14 0.89 13.46 -6.34
N MET A 15 0.04 14.28 -6.86
CA MET A 15 -0.35 15.55 -6.21
C MET A 15 -1.24 15.36 -4.95
N GLY A 16 -1.03 14.30 -4.18
CA GLY A 16 -1.73 14.05 -2.90
C GLY A 16 -3.18 13.60 -3.04
N GLN A 17 -3.58 13.13 -4.22
CA GLN A 17 -4.94 12.71 -4.53
C GLN A 17 -5.03 11.19 -4.70
N ASN A 18 -6.26 10.70 -4.82
CA ASN A 18 -6.64 9.30 -4.97
C ASN A 18 -5.70 8.53 -5.93
N ILE A 19 -5.32 7.32 -5.55
CA ILE A 19 -4.47 6.39 -6.33
C ILE A 19 -4.97 6.22 -7.77
N LEU A 20 -6.27 6.30 -8.01
CA LEU A 20 -6.88 6.21 -9.34
C LEU A 20 -6.41 7.34 -10.27
N ASN A 21 -6.13 8.53 -9.74
CA ASN A 21 -5.59 9.65 -10.53
C ASN A 21 -4.20 9.32 -11.08
N THR A 22 -3.45 8.49 -10.37
CA THR A 22 -2.12 8.04 -10.79
C THR A 22 -2.18 7.09 -11.99
N TYR A 23 -3.26 6.30 -12.10
CA TYR A 23 -3.44 5.37 -13.22
C TYR A 23 -4.07 6.01 -14.43
N PHE A 24 -4.89 7.03 -14.25
CA PHE A 24 -5.63 7.65 -15.34
C PHE A 24 -4.75 8.07 -16.53
N PRO A 25 -3.54 8.65 -16.35
CA PRO A 25 -2.66 9.00 -17.46
C PRO A 25 -2.29 7.83 -18.38
N PHE A 26 -2.18 6.61 -17.86
CA PHE A 26 -1.90 5.43 -18.69
C PHE A 26 -3.07 5.10 -19.62
N PHE A 27 -4.29 5.19 -19.09
CA PHE A 27 -5.51 4.98 -19.86
C PHE A 27 -5.72 6.10 -20.87
N ALA A 28 -5.55 7.36 -20.43
CA ALA A 28 -5.63 8.53 -21.29
C ALA A 28 -4.67 8.42 -22.49
N ASN A 29 -3.44 7.95 -22.23
CA ASN A 29 -2.43 7.77 -23.27
C ASN A 29 -2.83 6.69 -24.29
N ILE A 30 -3.41 5.55 -23.84
CA ILE A 30 -3.93 4.51 -24.76
C ILE A 30 -5.09 5.05 -25.59
N LEU A 31 -6.08 5.66 -24.92
CA LEU A 31 -7.26 6.22 -25.59
C LEU A 31 -6.86 7.26 -26.65
N HIS A 32 -5.91 8.13 -26.34
CA HIS A 32 -5.42 9.16 -27.24
C HIS A 32 -4.60 8.59 -28.40
N GLU A 33 -3.61 7.71 -28.13
CA GLU A 33 -2.74 7.13 -29.17
C GLU A 33 -3.52 6.23 -30.15
N LYS A 34 -4.49 5.49 -29.64
CA LYS A 34 -5.30 4.55 -30.43
C LYS A 34 -6.55 5.19 -31.02
N HIS A 35 -6.78 6.48 -30.76
CA HIS A 35 -7.98 7.20 -31.18
C HIS A 35 -9.29 6.48 -30.84
N ILE A 36 -9.38 5.94 -29.60
CA ILE A 36 -10.57 5.23 -29.14
C ILE A 36 -11.63 6.27 -28.74
N GLU A 37 -12.62 6.49 -29.60
CA GLU A 37 -13.72 7.42 -29.34
C GLU A 37 -14.75 6.83 -28.39
N VAL A 38 -15.28 5.65 -28.70
CA VAL A 38 -16.21 4.91 -27.84
C VAL A 38 -15.42 3.86 -27.09
N ILE A 39 -15.43 3.96 -25.74
CA ILE A 39 -14.60 3.14 -24.90
C ILE A 39 -15.30 1.81 -24.64
N ASP A 40 -14.74 0.73 -25.17
CA ASP A 40 -15.03 -0.64 -24.79
C ASP A 40 -14.02 -1.07 -23.71
N GLU A 41 -14.53 -1.49 -22.54
CA GLU A 41 -13.72 -1.84 -21.38
C GLU A 41 -12.82 -3.04 -21.63
N TYR A 42 -13.28 -4.04 -22.41
CA TYR A 42 -12.50 -5.23 -22.76
C TYR A 42 -11.42 -4.91 -23.80
N LEU A 43 -11.74 -4.07 -24.77
CA LEU A 43 -10.75 -3.58 -25.71
C LEU A 43 -9.67 -2.78 -24.98
N LEU A 44 -10.07 -1.90 -24.08
CA LEU A 44 -9.14 -1.10 -23.27
C LEU A 44 -8.26 -1.98 -22.37
N GLN A 45 -8.81 -3.03 -21.75
CA GLN A 45 -8.07 -4.04 -21.00
C GLN A 45 -6.98 -4.69 -21.87
N LYS A 46 -7.36 -5.15 -23.06
CA LYS A 46 -6.44 -5.78 -24.01
C LYS A 46 -5.33 -4.83 -24.46
N GLU A 47 -5.68 -3.59 -24.82
CA GLU A 47 -4.68 -2.60 -25.25
C GLU A 47 -3.75 -2.21 -24.09
N PHE A 48 -4.26 -2.19 -22.88
CA PHE A 48 -3.45 -1.98 -21.67
C PHE A 48 -2.45 -3.11 -21.47
N HIS A 49 -2.91 -4.37 -21.60
CA HIS A 49 -2.05 -5.54 -21.54
C HIS A 49 -0.97 -5.51 -22.63
N ASN A 50 -1.34 -5.25 -23.87
CA ASN A 50 -0.41 -5.18 -24.97
C ASN A 50 0.69 -4.13 -24.77
N LYS A 51 0.35 -2.98 -24.16
CA LYS A 51 1.26 -1.86 -24.01
C LYS A 51 2.13 -1.95 -22.77
N TYR A 52 1.55 -2.38 -21.65
CA TYR A 52 2.18 -2.35 -20.34
C TYR A 52 2.46 -3.73 -19.75
N ASN A 53 2.04 -4.82 -20.43
CA ASN A 53 2.14 -6.21 -19.97
C ASN A 53 1.47 -6.44 -18.60
N PHE A 54 0.35 -5.76 -18.37
CA PHE A 54 -0.47 -5.83 -17.18
C PHE A 54 -1.95 -5.87 -17.60
N GLU A 55 -2.73 -6.75 -17.00
CA GLU A 55 -4.15 -6.92 -17.30
C GLU A 55 -5.01 -6.40 -16.13
N PRO A 56 -5.45 -5.12 -16.19
CA PRO A 56 -6.31 -4.56 -15.17
C PRO A 56 -7.68 -5.22 -15.18
N THR A 57 -8.29 -5.42 -14.01
CA THR A 57 -9.65 -5.95 -13.94
C THR A 57 -10.67 -4.94 -14.46
N ILE A 58 -11.79 -5.42 -15.02
CA ILE A 58 -12.86 -4.53 -15.54
C ILE A 58 -13.40 -3.57 -14.45
N PRO A 59 -13.64 -4.00 -13.20
CA PRO A 59 -14.03 -3.07 -12.13
C PRO A 59 -12.99 -1.98 -11.89
N PHE A 60 -11.70 -2.30 -11.94
CA PHE A 60 -10.64 -1.29 -11.81
C PHE A 60 -10.65 -0.30 -12.97
N ILE A 61 -10.80 -0.77 -14.21
CA ILE A 61 -10.94 0.09 -15.40
C ILE A 61 -12.08 1.08 -15.19
N ARG A 62 -13.25 0.62 -14.74
CA ARG A 62 -14.40 1.49 -14.46
C ARG A 62 -14.10 2.57 -13.43
N GLN A 63 -13.39 2.20 -12.36
CA GLN A 63 -12.97 3.17 -11.35
C GLN A 63 -12.00 4.21 -11.92
N VAL A 64 -11.04 3.81 -12.75
CA VAL A 64 -10.14 4.76 -13.42
C VAL A 64 -10.87 5.63 -14.41
N LEU A 65 -11.84 5.09 -15.18
CA LEU A 65 -12.66 5.89 -16.08
C LEU A 65 -13.54 6.92 -15.34
N SER A 66 -13.91 6.67 -14.07
CA SER A 66 -14.62 7.68 -13.26
C SER A 66 -13.78 8.94 -13.04
N VAL A 67 -12.47 8.82 -12.94
CA VAL A 67 -11.55 9.98 -12.89
C VAL A 67 -11.66 10.80 -14.18
N GLY A 68 -11.75 10.13 -15.34
CA GLY A 68 -11.96 10.80 -16.62
C GLY A 68 -13.30 11.53 -16.71
N LEU A 69 -14.34 11.02 -16.04
CA LEU A 69 -15.62 11.72 -15.93
C LEU A 69 -15.51 12.95 -15.04
N GLU A 70 -14.83 12.84 -13.89
CA GLU A 70 -14.65 13.95 -12.94
C GLU A 70 -13.86 15.10 -13.56
N ASN A 71 -12.81 14.79 -14.30
CA ASN A 71 -11.96 15.79 -14.99
C ASN A 71 -12.46 16.19 -16.38
N LYS A 72 -13.63 15.65 -16.80
CA LYS A 72 -14.33 15.94 -18.07
C LYS A 72 -13.60 15.49 -19.35
N SER A 73 -12.52 14.73 -19.24
CA SER A 73 -11.82 14.16 -20.41
C SER A 73 -12.54 12.92 -20.98
N ILE A 74 -13.48 12.38 -20.22
CA ILE A 74 -14.41 11.33 -20.65
C ILE A 74 -15.83 11.80 -20.38
N LYS A 75 -16.76 11.47 -21.27
CA LYS A 75 -18.20 11.76 -21.12
C LYS A 75 -18.98 10.45 -21.10
N LYS A 76 -20.06 10.41 -20.33
CA LYS A 76 -20.99 9.28 -20.36
C LYS A 76 -22.22 9.65 -21.16
N VAL A 77 -22.45 8.95 -22.26
CA VAL A 77 -23.60 9.14 -23.15
C VAL A 77 -24.38 7.84 -23.18
N ALA A 78 -25.58 7.85 -22.61
CA ALA A 78 -26.34 6.63 -22.34
C ALA A 78 -25.52 5.62 -21.50
N ASN A 79 -25.22 4.44 -22.04
CA ASN A 79 -24.41 3.42 -21.39
C ASN A 79 -22.95 3.38 -21.84
N ASN A 80 -22.53 4.30 -22.73
CA ASN A 80 -21.18 4.31 -23.29
C ASN A 80 -20.34 5.43 -22.67
N TYR A 81 -19.05 5.14 -22.50
CA TYR A 81 -18.02 6.15 -22.21
C TYR A 81 -17.47 6.66 -23.54
N ILE A 82 -17.34 7.97 -23.69
CA ILE A 82 -16.85 8.64 -24.88
C ILE A 82 -15.65 9.50 -24.53
N SER A 83 -14.57 9.36 -25.27
CA SER A 83 -13.33 10.13 -25.10
C SER A 83 -13.49 11.55 -25.64
N ASP A 84 -13.06 12.54 -24.87
CA ASP A 84 -12.84 13.90 -25.35
C ASP A 84 -11.34 14.10 -25.61
N PHE A 85 -10.90 13.94 -26.85
CA PHE A 85 -9.47 13.96 -27.18
C PHE A 85 -8.78 15.29 -26.91
N SER A 86 -9.53 16.40 -26.93
CA SER A 86 -8.98 17.71 -26.62
C SER A 86 -8.59 17.83 -25.15
N GLU A 87 -9.40 17.26 -24.28
CA GLU A 87 -9.15 17.22 -22.84
C GLU A 87 -8.21 16.07 -22.44
N LEU A 88 -8.36 14.90 -23.07
CA LEU A 88 -7.48 13.74 -22.80
C LEU A 88 -6.00 14.05 -23.00
N LYS A 89 -5.66 14.88 -24.00
CA LYS A 89 -4.28 15.28 -24.27
C LYS A 89 -3.58 15.90 -23.04
N ASN A 90 -4.33 16.60 -22.20
CA ASN A 90 -3.80 17.23 -20.99
C ASN A 90 -3.40 16.22 -19.91
N TYR A 91 -3.90 15.00 -20.01
CA TYR A 91 -3.63 13.89 -19.07
C TYR A 91 -2.70 12.83 -19.64
N CYS A 92 -2.29 12.94 -20.90
CA CYS A 92 -1.33 12.02 -21.49
C CYS A 92 0.05 12.16 -20.82
N LEU A 93 0.79 11.06 -20.82
CA LEU A 93 2.12 10.98 -20.23
C LEU A 93 3.08 11.94 -20.96
N ASN A 94 3.65 12.87 -20.20
CA ASN A 94 4.73 13.74 -20.69
C ASN A 94 6.08 13.14 -20.27
N THR A 95 6.89 12.73 -21.25
CA THR A 95 8.21 12.11 -21.04
C THR A 95 9.36 13.11 -21.10
N ASP A 96 9.14 14.31 -21.64
CA ASP A 96 10.21 15.28 -21.88
C ASP A 96 10.83 15.79 -20.58
N ASP A 97 10.01 16.02 -19.55
CA ASP A 97 10.47 16.41 -18.23
C ASP A 97 11.31 15.33 -17.52
N PHE A 98 11.06 14.04 -17.83
CA PHE A 98 11.81 12.95 -17.20
C PHE A 98 13.25 12.94 -17.69
N GLU A 99 13.45 12.94 -18.99
CA GLU A 99 14.80 12.90 -19.59
C GLU A 99 15.62 14.13 -19.16
N SER A 100 15.00 15.30 -19.09
CA SER A 100 15.64 16.51 -18.61
C SER A 100 16.08 16.40 -17.14
N ASN A 101 15.20 15.91 -16.26
CA ASN A 101 15.51 15.74 -14.83
C ASN A 101 16.54 14.63 -14.60
N LEU A 102 16.49 13.53 -15.36
CA LEU A 102 17.46 12.45 -15.29
C LEU A 102 18.86 12.92 -15.70
N ASN A 103 18.97 13.64 -16.80
CA ASN A 103 20.22 14.23 -17.26
C ASN A 103 20.81 15.21 -16.22
N LYS A 104 19.94 16.03 -15.62
CA LYS A 104 20.33 16.94 -14.54
C LYS A 104 20.81 16.19 -13.30
N LEU A 105 20.12 15.10 -12.92
CA LEU A 105 20.50 14.26 -11.79
C LEU A 105 21.88 13.63 -12.00
N ILE A 106 22.14 13.06 -13.17
CA ILE A 106 23.41 12.46 -13.54
C ILE A 106 24.53 13.52 -13.52
N TYR A 107 24.27 14.69 -14.09
CA TYR A 107 25.24 15.79 -14.10
C TYR A 107 25.60 16.23 -12.67
N GLU A 108 24.60 16.49 -11.82
CA GLU A 108 24.84 16.95 -10.43
C GLU A 108 25.54 15.88 -9.58
N PHE A 109 25.21 14.59 -9.79
CA PHE A 109 25.90 13.51 -9.11
C PHE A 109 27.37 13.40 -9.54
N LYS A 110 27.67 13.43 -10.85
CA LYS A 110 29.04 13.42 -11.37
C LYS A 110 29.85 14.61 -10.85
N LYS A 111 29.24 15.78 -10.85
CA LYS A 111 29.85 17.00 -10.28
C LYS A 111 30.14 16.83 -8.78
N TYR A 112 29.18 16.28 -8.02
CA TYR A 112 29.38 15.99 -6.60
C TYR A 112 30.57 15.04 -6.36
N CYS A 113 30.68 13.99 -7.12
CA CYS A 113 31.80 13.03 -7.02
C CYS A 113 33.14 13.72 -7.34
N SER A 114 33.19 14.53 -8.38
CA SER A 114 34.40 15.28 -8.77
C SER A 114 34.82 16.27 -7.69
N ASP A 115 33.87 17.07 -7.18
CA ASP A 115 34.13 18.11 -6.15
C ASP A 115 34.66 17.49 -4.84
N ASN A 116 34.21 16.29 -4.50
CA ASN A 116 34.60 15.58 -3.28
C ASN A 116 35.75 14.58 -3.48
N LYS A 117 36.36 14.54 -4.68
CA LYS A 117 37.44 13.61 -5.05
C LYS A 117 37.10 12.14 -4.81
N ILE A 118 35.84 11.78 -4.98
CA ILE A 118 35.37 10.41 -4.90
C ILE A 118 35.64 9.81 -6.27
N GLY A 119 36.64 8.88 -6.32
CA GLY A 119 37.00 8.18 -7.55
C GLY A 119 35.86 7.24 -7.95
N TYR A 120 35.08 7.67 -8.94
CA TYR A 120 33.91 6.95 -9.35
C TYR A 120 33.76 6.99 -10.89
N ASP A 121 34.05 5.85 -11.53
CA ASP A 121 34.08 5.72 -13.00
C ASP A 121 32.97 4.84 -13.58
N THR A 122 32.05 4.30 -12.77
CA THR A 122 31.18 3.21 -13.21
C THR A 122 29.78 3.60 -13.66
N ILE A 123 29.25 4.80 -13.36
CA ILE A 123 28.01 5.24 -14.01
C ILE A 123 28.32 5.96 -15.31
N ASN A 124 28.29 5.21 -16.37
CA ASN A 124 28.50 5.79 -17.71
C ASN A 124 27.19 6.05 -18.44
N THR A 125 26.08 5.45 -18.03
CA THR A 125 24.80 5.49 -18.71
C THR A 125 23.64 5.84 -17.79
N GLU A 126 22.56 6.33 -18.38
CA GLU A 126 21.26 6.53 -17.68
C GLU A 126 20.74 5.23 -17.09
N ASP A 127 20.95 4.11 -17.80
CA ASP A 127 20.48 2.80 -17.39
C ASP A 127 21.18 2.29 -16.12
N ASP A 128 22.45 2.60 -15.94
CA ASP A 128 23.22 2.24 -14.74
C ASP A 128 22.66 2.92 -13.49
N LEU A 129 22.33 4.24 -13.58
CA LEU A 129 21.76 4.97 -12.47
C LEU A 129 20.34 4.52 -12.14
N ILE A 130 19.53 4.31 -13.16
CA ILE A 130 18.15 3.80 -12.98
C ILE A 130 18.19 2.42 -12.35
N SER A 131 19.02 1.52 -12.86
CA SER A 131 19.19 0.17 -12.31
C SER A 131 19.67 0.19 -10.87
N TYR A 132 20.55 1.13 -10.52
CA TYR A 132 20.97 1.29 -9.13
C TYR A 132 19.85 1.78 -8.22
N ILE A 133 19.08 2.78 -8.65
CA ILE A 133 17.91 3.28 -7.90
C ILE A 133 16.90 2.15 -7.72
N GLU A 134 16.61 1.38 -8.78
CA GLU A 134 15.68 0.24 -8.73
C GLU A 134 16.10 -0.84 -7.73
N ASN A 135 17.39 -1.11 -7.62
CA ASN A 135 17.92 -2.14 -6.73
C ASN A 135 18.07 -1.67 -5.26
N ASN A 136 17.99 -0.37 -5.01
CA ASN A 136 18.24 0.24 -3.70
C ASN A 136 17.13 1.19 -3.26
N ASP A 137 15.91 1.03 -3.76
CA ASP A 137 14.74 1.88 -3.47
C ASP A 137 14.46 2.05 -1.98
N TYR A 138 14.68 1.00 -1.21
CA TYR A 138 14.47 0.98 0.23
C TYR A 138 15.40 1.93 1.01
N LEU A 139 16.63 2.15 0.54
CA LEU A 139 17.59 3.07 1.18
C LEU A 139 17.14 4.53 1.06
N ILE A 140 16.31 4.83 0.08
CA ILE A 140 15.82 6.18 -0.18
C ILE A 140 14.58 6.48 0.67
N ILE A 141 13.76 5.46 0.92
CA ILE A 141 12.49 5.59 1.65
C ILE A 141 12.69 5.49 3.17
N SER A 142 13.61 4.67 3.64
CA SER A 142 13.95 4.56 5.05
C SER A 142 14.97 5.64 5.47
N GLN A 143 14.53 6.87 5.61
CA GLN A 143 15.38 7.98 6.08
C GLN A 143 16.01 7.75 7.47
N THR A 144 15.60 6.72 8.20
CA THR A 144 15.90 6.50 9.61
C THR A 144 17.20 5.77 9.89
N ASP A 145 17.80 5.03 8.94
CA ASP A 145 18.93 4.13 9.23
C ASP A 145 20.24 4.42 8.45
N LEU A 146 20.31 5.55 7.75
CA LEU A 146 21.53 5.92 6.99
C LEU A 146 22.77 6.15 7.88
N GLU A 147 22.59 6.33 9.18
CA GLU A 147 23.71 6.57 10.11
C GLU A 147 24.40 5.26 10.58
N ASN A 148 23.69 4.14 10.59
CA ASN A 148 24.18 2.88 11.19
C ASN A 148 24.78 1.87 10.20
N THR A 149 24.58 2.07 8.90
CA THR A 149 25.10 1.19 7.83
C THR A 149 25.84 1.97 6.75
N MET A 150 26.86 2.74 7.15
CA MET A 150 27.66 3.46 6.18
C MET A 150 28.44 2.47 5.30
N PRO A 151 28.22 2.45 3.98
CA PRO A 151 29.00 1.66 3.05
C PRO A 151 30.50 2.04 3.12
N LEU A 152 31.34 1.13 2.64
CA LEU A 152 32.79 1.39 2.61
C LEU A 152 33.13 2.71 1.92
N PRO A 153 34.03 3.52 2.49
CA PRO A 153 34.50 4.76 1.86
C PRO A 153 34.96 4.46 0.42
N ASN A 154 34.57 5.34 -0.52
CA ASN A 154 34.87 5.24 -1.96
C ASN A 154 34.03 4.21 -2.75
N SER A 155 33.01 3.59 -2.14
CA SER A 155 32.03 2.85 -2.93
C SER A 155 31.00 3.81 -3.58
N PHE A 156 30.30 3.31 -4.60
CA PHE A 156 29.20 4.06 -5.22
C PHE A 156 28.10 4.36 -4.20
N GLU A 157 27.75 3.36 -3.40
CA GLU A 157 26.74 3.43 -2.35
C GLU A 157 27.08 4.57 -1.38
N TYR A 158 28.33 4.69 -0.96
CA TYR A 158 28.78 5.78 -0.09
C TYR A 158 28.60 7.15 -0.74
N ALA A 159 29.01 7.30 -2.00
CA ALA A 159 28.89 8.53 -2.75
C ALA A 159 27.41 8.90 -2.92
N TRP A 160 26.57 7.93 -3.26
CA TRP A 160 25.15 8.12 -3.49
C TRP A 160 24.39 8.53 -2.22
N VAL A 161 24.60 7.82 -1.11
CA VAL A 161 23.99 8.15 0.19
C VAL A 161 24.34 9.57 0.64
N ARG A 162 25.61 9.95 0.53
CA ARG A 162 26.03 11.31 0.88
C ARG A 162 25.49 12.37 -0.07
N PHE A 163 25.36 12.05 -1.35
CA PHE A 163 24.74 12.95 -2.31
C PHE A 163 23.25 13.17 -2.01
N ILE A 164 22.51 12.10 -1.70
CA ILE A 164 21.10 12.21 -1.28
C ILE A 164 20.97 13.05 -0.02
N LYS A 165 21.83 12.82 1.00
CA LYS A 165 21.84 13.63 2.22
C LYS A 165 22.05 15.12 1.89
N ARG A 166 22.99 15.46 1.02
CA ARG A 166 23.20 16.84 0.56
C ARG A 166 21.98 17.41 -0.16
N LEU A 167 21.30 16.61 -0.99
CA LEU A 167 20.07 17.05 -1.66
C LEU A 167 18.96 17.35 -0.66
N SER A 168 18.81 16.52 0.39
CA SER A 168 17.81 16.71 1.44
C SER A 168 18.05 17.98 2.26
N GLU A 169 19.29 18.29 2.57
CA GLU A 169 19.68 19.51 3.29
C GLU A 169 19.39 20.80 2.50
N ASN A 170 19.41 20.71 1.16
CA ASN A 170 19.19 21.84 0.26
C ASN A 170 17.77 21.92 -0.33
N PHE A 171 16.82 21.11 0.15
CA PHE A 171 15.43 21.02 -0.36
C PHE A 171 15.38 20.94 -1.89
N SER A 172 16.20 20.08 -2.46
CA SER A 172 16.37 19.97 -3.91
C SER A 172 15.19 19.29 -4.58
N THR A 173 14.69 19.87 -5.68
CA THR A 173 13.68 19.23 -6.56
C THR A 173 14.16 17.90 -7.15
N LEU A 174 15.48 17.65 -7.16
CA LEU A 174 16.06 16.36 -7.57
C LEU A 174 15.78 15.26 -6.52
N LEU A 175 15.66 15.61 -5.25
CA LEU A 175 15.26 14.64 -4.22
C LEU A 175 13.84 14.15 -4.46
N ASP A 176 12.91 15.07 -4.77
CA ASP A 176 11.53 14.72 -5.12
C ASP A 176 11.49 13.83 -6.37
N PHE A 177 12.37 14.11 -7.34
CA PHE A 177 12.50 13.30 -8.54
C PHE A 177 12.99 11.87 -8.22
N ILE A 178 14.01 11.71 -7.38
CA ILE A 178 14.52 10.41 -6.93
C ILE A 178 13.43 9.65 -6.16
N ALA A 179 12.77 10.31 -5.21
CA ALA A 179 11.69 9.71 -4.43
C ALA A 179 10.54 9.23 -5.32
N ALA A 180 10.20 10.00 -6.36
CA ALA A 180 9.18 9.61 -7.32
C ALA A 180 9.60 8.40 -8.19
N ILE A 181 10.88 8.28 -8.59
CA ILE A 181 11.39 7.08 -9.28
C ILE A 181 11.25 5.86 -8.35
N SER A 182 11.71 5.96 -7.11
CA SER A 182 11.66 4.86 -6.14
C SER A 182 10.23 4.42 -5.86
N ALA A 183 9.31 5.36 -5.63
CA ALA A 183 7.90 5.06 -5.46
C ALA A 183 7.30 4.37 -6.71
N SER A 184 7.70 4.82 -7.90
CA SER A 184 7.25 4.22 -9.17
C SER A 184 7.73 2.78 -9.33
N ASN A 185 8.96 2.47 -8.88
CA ASN A 185 9.52 1.12 -8.97
C ASN A 185 8.80 0.16 -8.01
N ILE A 186 8.61 0.56 -6.76
CA ILE A 186 7.83 -0.22 -5.79
C ILE A 186 6.45 -0.53 -6.34
N PHE A 187 5.82 0.48 -6.93
CA PHE A 187 4.50 0.33 -7.50
C PHE A 187 4.50 -0.54 -8.76
N LYS A 188 5.51 -0.40 -9.62
CA LYS A 188 5.73 -1.28 -10.77
C LYS A 188 5.83 -2.74 -10.32
N ASP A 189 6.63 -3.01 -9.29
CA ASP A 189 6.82 -4.36 -8.79
C ASP A 189 5.55 -4.93 -8.16
N ALA A 190 4.77 -4.11 -7.47
CA ALA A 190 3.46 -4.49 -6.97
C ALA A 190 2.44 -4.78 -8.09
N LEU A 191 2.47 -4.03 -9.20
CA LEU A 191 1.54 -4.18 -10.32
C LEU A 191 1.94 -5.27 -11.32
N LEU A 192 3.24 -5.41 -11.58
CA LEU A 192 3.77 -6.36 -12.56
C LEU A 192 4.08 -7.71 -11.93
N TYR A 193 3.73 -7.89 -10.67
CA TYR A 193 3.85 -9.17 -10.00
C TYR A 193 3.00 -10.22 -10.73
N SER A 194 3.66 -11.11 -11.43
CA SER A 194 3.01 -12.10 -12.32
C SER A 194 2.33 -13.26 -11.58
N GLY A 195 2.22 -13.18 -10.27
CA GLY A 195 1.54 -14.20 -9.46
C GLY A 195 2.31 -15.52 -9.29
N GLU A 196 3.45 -15.69 -9.92
CA GLU A 196 4.33 -16.82 -9.65
C GLU A 196 5.19 -16.49 -8.43
N ILE A 197 4.73 -16.94 -7.26
CA ILE A 197 5.52 -16.87 -6.03
C ILE A 197 6.60 -17.95 -6.15
N ASN A 198 7.76 -17.57 -6.67
CA ASN A 198 8.95 -18.42 -6.67
C ASN A 198 9.73 -18.32 -5.36
N ASP A 199 9.45 -17.32 -4.54
CA ASP A 199 10.09 -17.10 -3.25
C ASP A 199 9.32 -17.82 -2.13
N SER A 200 10.05 -18.48 -1.27
CA SER A 200 9.48 -19.08 -0.06
C SER A 200 9.57 -18.07 1.08
N PHE A 201 8.41 -17.69 1.61
CA PHE A 201 8.30 -16.87 2.82
C PHE A 201 8.14 -17.73 4.07
N LYS A 202 8.74 -18.92 4.04
CA LYS A 202 8.68 -19.86 5.14
C LYS A 202 9.28 -19.26 6.42
N GLY A 203 8.44 -19.20 7.45
CA GLY A 203 8.80 -18.61 8.74
C GLY A 203 8.48 -17.12 8.88
N LEU A 204 7.92 -16.47 7.87
CA LEU A 204 7.36 -15.13 8.01
C LEU A 204 6.01 -15.21 8.72
N ASN A 205 5.90 -14.55 9.86
CA ASN A 205 4.63 -14.37 10.58
C ASN A 205 3.96 -13.09 10.06
N ILE A 206 2.72 -13.22 9.64
CA ILE A 206 1.89 -12.10 9.17
C ILE A 206 0.75 -11.93 10.15
N TYR A 207 0.70 -10.78 10.82
CA TYR A 207 -0.38 -10.43 11.75
C TYR A 207 -1.41 -9.57 11.03
N LEU A 208 -2.66 -10.02 11.03
CA LEU A 208 -3.76 -9.33 10.35
C LEU A 208 -4.43 -8.33 11.29
N ASP A 209 -4.69 -7.14 10.76
CA ASP A 209 -5.49 -6.11 11.42
C ASP A 209 -6.99 -6.37 11.29
N SER A 210 -7.78 -5.85 12.23
CA SER A 210 -9.23 -6.06 12.34
C SER A 210 -10.01 -5.81 11.03
N PRO A 211 -9.78 -4.73 10.27
CA PRO A 211 -10.48 -4.49 9.00
C PRO A 211 -10.27 -5.59 7.96
N MET A 212 -9.06 -6.17 7.88
CA MET A 212 -8.79 -7.27 6.97
C MET A 212 -9.54 -8.55 7.39
N VAL A 213 -9.58 -8.81 8.69
CA VAL A 213 -10.30 -9.97 9.23
C VAL A 213 -11.79 -9.88 8.92
N PHE A 214 -12.42 -8.71 9.08
CA PHE A 214 -13.82 -8.53 8.69
C PHE A 214 -14.05 -8.79 7.20
N ALA A 215 -13.15 -8.34 6.34
CA ALA A 215 -13.27 -8.61 4.92
C ALA A 215 -13.12 -10.11 4.61
N LEU A 216 -12.18 -10.82 5.26
CA LEU A 216 -11.98 -12.27 5.09
C LEU A 216 -13.19 -13.08 5.58
N LEU A 217 -13.86 -12.63 6.63
CA LEU A 217 -15.11 -13.22 7.14
C LEU A 217 -16.34 -12.87 6.29
N GLY A 218 -16.19 -12.10 5.22
CA GLY A 218 -17.29 -11.70 4.32
C GLY A 218 -18.07 -10.47 4.79
N MET A 219 -17.64 -9.80 5.85
CA MET A 219 -18.33 -8.66 6.46
C MET A 219 -17.99 -7.30 5.79
N ASP A 220 -17.44 -7.32 4.59
CA ASP A 220 -17.20 -6.16 3.73
C ASP A 220 -17.80 -6.39 2.33
N SER A 221 -17.49 -5.56 1.35
CA SER A 221 -17.94 -5.76 -0.03
C SER A 221 -17.44 -7.09 -0.60
N LEU A 222 -18.24 -7.69 -1.49
CA LEU A 222 -17.90 -8.94 -2.15
C LEU A 222 -16.53 -8.88 -2.88
N GLU A 223 -16.21 -7.72 -3.46
CA GLU A 223 -14.94 -7.52 -4.17
C GLU A 223 -13.76 -7.55 -3.21
N ARG A 224 -13.85 -6.87 -2.07
CA ARG A 224 -12.79 -6.90 -1.04
C ARG A 224 -12.64 -8.29 -0.44
N THR A 225 -13.75 -8.94 -0.09
CA THR A 225 -13.74 -10.31 0.42
C THR A 225 -12.98 -11.25 -0.52
N LYS A 226 -13.31 -11.25 -1.81
CA LYS A 226 -12.63 -12.08 -2.81
C LYS A 226 -11.15 -11.74 -2.93
N SER A 227 -10.81 -10.46 -2.99
CA SER A 227 -9.43 -10.02 -3.13
C SER A 227 -8.56 -10.45 -1.94
N TYR A 228 -9.06 -10.28 -0.72
CA TYR A 228 -8.32 -10.70 0.48
C TYR A 228 -8.26 -12.21 0.66
N GLN A 229 -9.29 -12.94 0.25
CA GLN A 229 -9.25 -14.42 0.25
C GLN A 229 -8.20 -14.95 -0.75
N ILE A 230 -8.02 -14.29 -1.90
CA ILE A 230 -6.95 -14.64 -2.84
C ILE A 230 -5.59 -14.33 -2.20
N LEU A 231 -5.41 -13.12 -1.64
CA LEU A 231 -4.18 -12.74 -0.95
C LEU A 231 -3.84 -13.71 0.19
N LEU A 232 -4.81 -14.08 1.01
CA LEU A 232 -4.62 -15.05 2.10
C LEU A 232 -4.13 -16.40 1.57
N LYS A 233 -4.75 -16.92 0.50
CA LYS A 233 -4.33 -18.17 -0.12
C LYS A 233 -2.89 -18.09 -0.66
N ASP A 234 -2.53 -16.96 -1.25
CA ASP A 234 -1.19 -16.76 -1.79
C ASP A 234 -0.16 -16.66 -0.66
N MET A 235 -0.46 -15.97 0.44
CA MET A 235 0.40 -15.93 1.63
C MET A 235 0.62 -17.33 2.22
N ILE A 236 -0.45 -18.11 2.40
CA ILE A 236 -0.35 -19.48 2.92
C ILE A 236 0.43 -20.38 1.97
N LYS A 237 0.18 -20.27 0.65
CA LYS A 237 0.91 -21.02 -0.38
C LYS A 237 2.39 -20.67 -0.40
N ALA A 238 2.73 -19.42 -0.14
CA ALA A 238 4.12 -18.94 -0.01
C ALA A 238 4.83 -19.43 1.27
N GLY A 239 4.09 -20.06 2.19
CA GLY A 239 4.61 -20.59 3.43
C GLY A 239 4.61 -19.61 4.61
N CYS A 240 3.86 -18.52 4.53
CA CYS A 240 3.67 -17.60 5.63
C CYS A 240 2.81 -18.23 6.74
N ASN A 241 3.09 -17.84 7.99
CA ASN A 241 2.21 -18.10 9.12
C ASN A 241 1.26 -16.91 9.28
N VAL A 242 0.01 -17.06 8.91
CA VAL A 242 -0.97 -15.98 9.02
C VAL A 242 -1.69 -16.06 10.37
N GLN A 243 -1.64 -14.98 11.14
CA GLN A 243 -2.08 -14.95 12.52
C GLN A 243 -2.85 -13.66 12.84
N ILE A 244 -3.56 -13.67 13.95
CA ILE A 244 -4.15 -12.50 14.58
C ILE A 244 -3.60 -12.43 16.00
N LEU A 245 -3.17 -11.26 16.45
CA LEU A 245 -2.79 -11.06 17.84
C LEU A 245 -4.04 -11.16 18.75
N ASP A 246 -3.91 -11.71 19.94
CA ASP A 246 -5.05 -11.93 20.85
C ASP A 246 -5.76 -10.63 21.26
N ASN A 247 -5.04 -9.51 21.39
CA ASN A 247 -5.64 -8.21 21.63
C ASN A 247 -6.50 -7.74 20.44
N ASN A 248 -6.07 -7.96 19.19
CA ASN A 248 -6.87 -7.67 18.01
C ASN A 248 -8.06 -8.63 17.91
N TYR A 249 -7.89 -9.91 18.26
CA TYR A 249 -8.99 -10.85 18.27
C TYR A 249 -10.08 -10.45 19.27
N THR A 250 -9.71 -10.03 20.47
CA THR A 250 -10.65 -9.48 21.48
C THR A 250 -11.41 -8.25 20.96
N GLU A 251 -10.73 -7.36 20.23
CA GLU A 251 -11.38 -6.22 19.58
C GLU A 251 -12.40 -6.68 18.52
N ILE A 252 -12.01 -7.65 17.66
CA ILE A 252 -12.86 -8.22 16.62
C ILE A 252 -14.12 -8.84 17.22
N GLU A 253 -13.98 -9.69 18.25
CA GLU A 253 -15.13 -10.28 18.95
C GLU A 253 -16.04 -9.19 19.55
N GLY A 254 -15.46 -8.19 20.18
CA GLY A 254 -16.20 -7.05 20.74
C GLY A 254 -16.98 -6.29 19.67
N ILE A 255 -16.39 -6.06 18.50
CA ILE A 255 -17.08 -5.38 17.38
C ILE A 255 -18.19 -6.25 16.80
N ILE A 256 -17.97 -7.55 16.62
CA ILE A 256 -18.97 -8.51 16.11
C ILE A 256 -20.15 -8.56 17.08
N ASN A 257 -19.92 -8.75 18.37
CA ASN A 257 -20.99 -8.85 19.38
C ASN A 257 -21.81 -7.57 19.51
N ARG A 258 -21.17 -6.39 19.53
CA ARG A 258 -21.88 -5.11 19.54
C ARG A 258 -22.69 -4.92 18.26
N SER A 259 -22.13 -5.30 17.10
CA SER A 259 -22.80 -5.20 15.80
C SER A 259 -23.98 -6.16 15.70
N ALA A 260 -23.89 -7.37 16.25
CA ALA A 260 -24.97 -8.34 16.34
C ALA A 260 -26.13 -7.82 17.22
N THR A 261 -25.80 -7.28 18.39
CA THR A 261 -26.80 -6.65 19.26
C THR A 261 -27.52 -5.49 18.56
N TRP A 262 -26.77 -4.65 17.82
CA TRP A 262 -27.36 -3.56 17.04
C TRP A 262 -28.21 -4.06 15.88
N ALA A 263 -27.79 -5.09 15.16
CA ALA A 263 -28.52 -5.68 14.03
C ALA A 263 -29.91 -6.18 14.41
N HIS A 264 -30.10 -6.67 15.66
CA HIS A 264 -31.39 -7.11 16.21
C HIS A 264 -32.17 -6.02 16.96
N SER A 265 -31.62 -4.82 17.07
CA SER A 265 -32.26 -3.73 17.79
C SER A 265 -33.48 -3.20 17.01
N THR A 266 -34.55 -2.88 17.75
CA THR A 266 -35.70 -2.16 17.17
C THR A 266 -35.36 -0.76 16.65
N GLN A 267 -34.17 -0.25 17.02
CA GLN A 267 -33.68 1.06 16.57
C GLN A 267 -32.72 0.92 15.36
N TYR A 268 -32.53 -0.30 14.84
CA TYR A 268 -31.65 -0.51 13.69
C TYR A 268 -32.07 0.35 12.50
N THR A 269 -31.08 1.04 11.93
CA THR A 269 -31.26 1.82 10.70
C THR A 269 -30.04 1.61 9.79
N ILE A 270 -30.29 1.27 8.53
CA ILE A 270 -29.24 1.03 7.53
C ILE A 270 -28.27 2.22 7.39
N SER A 271 -28.76 3.45 7.50
CA SER A 271 -27.95 4.67 7.35
C SER A 271 -26.92 4.87 8.47
N LYS A 272 -27.15 4.28 9.65
CA LYS A 272 -26.27 4.39 10.82
C LYS A 272 -25.48 3.11 11.07
N ALA A 273 -25.81 2.02 10.39
CA ALA A 273 -25.19 0.73 10.61
C ALA A 273 -23.77 0.65 10.01
N THR A 274 -22.84 0.08 10.76
CA THR A 274 -21.52 -0.30 10.25
C THR A 274 -21.64 -1.38 9.20
N LYS A 275 -20.58 -1.64 8.42
CA LYS A 275 -20.56 -2.74 7.44
C LYS A 275 -20.81 -4.10 8.12
N VAL A 276 -20.19 -4.33 9.29
CA VAL A 276 -20.38 -5.55 10.09
C VAL A 276 -21.82 -5.71 10.52
N ALA A 277 -22.45 -4.64 11.06
CA ALA A 277 -23.83 -4.69 11.47
C ALA A 277 -24.81 -4.92 10.31
N LYS A 278 -24.54 -4.34 9.13
CA LYS A 278 -25.33 -4.60 7.91
C LYS A 278 -25.24 -6.05 7.49
N TYR A 279 -24.02 -6.57 7.42
CA TYR A 279 -23.80 -7.96 7.07
C TYR A 279 -24.55 -8.93 8.01
N LEU A 280 -24.41 -8.72 9.34
CA LEU A 280 -25.09 -9.54 10.32
C LEU A 280 -26.62 -9.44 10.24
N HIS A 281 -27.15 -8.23 9.98
CA HIS A 281 -28.58 -8.05 9.75
C HIS A 281 -29.08 -8.77 8.51
N ASP A 282 -28.31 -8.75 7.43
CA ASP A 282 -28.68 -9.36 6.15
C ASP A 282 -28.62 -10.90 6.20
N LEU A 283 -27.99 -11.49 7.23
CA LEU A 283 -28.03 -12.93 7.47
C LEU A 283 -29.40 -13.44 7.89
N ASP A 284 -30.27 -12.58 8.40
CA ASP A 284 -31.64 -12.87 8.86
C ASP A 284 -31.73 -14.05 9.85
N LEU A 285 -30.75 -14.15 10.76
CA LEU A 285 -30.64 -15.17 11.78
C LEU A 285 -31.53 -14.84 12.97
N SER A 286 -32.07 -15.86 13.66
CA SER A 286 -32.68 -15.68 14.98
C SER A 286 -31.66 -15.22 16.02
N PRO A 287 -32.08 -14.66 17.17
CA PRO A 287 -31.15 -14.24 18.23
C PRO A 287 -30.23 -15.38 18.70
N GLU A 288 -30.75 -16.60 18.81
CA GLU A 288 -29.99 -17.78 19.23
C GLU A 288 -28.93 -18.18 18.16
N GLU A 289 -29.32 -18.23 16.90
CA GLU A 289 -28.41 -18.51 15.78
C GLU A 289 -27.34 -17.43 15.65
N MET A 290 -27.69 -16.17 15.94
CA MET A 290 -26.71 -15.07 15.93
C MET A 290 -25.65 -15.23 17.01
N VAL A 291 -26.02 -15.68 18.21
CA VAL A 291 -25.07 -15.99 19.29
C VAL A 291 -24.11 -17.10 18.83
N GLU A 292 -24.64 -18.21 18.32
CA GLU A 292 -23.84 -19.31 17.80
C GLU A 292 -22.92 -18.85 16.65
N TYR A 293 -23.43 -17.99 15.76
CA TYR A 293 -22.64 -17.40 14.69
C TYR A 293 -21.47 -16.58 15.22
N CYS A 294 -21.67 -15.77 16.27
CA CYS A 294 -20.60 -14.97 16.88
C CYS A 294 -19.57 -15.85 17.61
N GLU A 295 -20.03 -16.88 18.36
CA GLU A 295 -19.15 -17.80 19.05
C GLU A 295 -18.31 -18.66 18.09
N SER A 296 -18.78 -18.92 16.86
CA SER A 296 -18.04 -19.67 15.85
C SER A 296 -16.95 -18.86 15.12
N THR A 297 -16.69 -17.62 15.51
CA THR A 297 -15.72 -16.76 14.81
C THR A 297 -14.30 -17.34 14.78
N GLU A 298 -13.81 -17.90 15.90
CA GLU A 298 -12.50 -18.54 15.94
C GLU A 298 -12.42 -19.76 15.04
N GLU A 299 -13.46 -20.59 15.01
CA GLU A 299 -13.51 -21.77 14.13
C GLU A 299 -13.48 -21.37 12.64
N LYS A 300 -14.20 -20.30 12.28
CA LYS A 300 -14.17 -19.76 10.91
C LYS A 300 -12.78 -19.27 10.52
N LEU A 301 -12.09 -18.57 11.40
CA LEU A 301 -10.72 -18.11 11.16
C LEU A 301 -9.77 -19.30 11.02
N ASN A 302 -9.86 -20.28 11.90
CA ASN A 302 -9.07 -21.51 11.80
C ASN A 302 -9.31 -22.26 10.48
N SER A 303 -10.56 -22.30 10.01
CA SER A 303 -10.91 -22.92 8.71
C SER A 303 -10.29 -22.19 7.51
N LEU A 304 -10.02 -20.89 7.65
CA LEU A 304 -9.29 -20.09 6.66
C LEU A 304 -7.77 -20.24 6.76
N GLY A 305 -7.26 -20.99 7.75
CA GLY A 305 -5.83 -21.15 8.00
C GLY A 305 -5.21 -19.99 8.81
N ILE A 306 -6.03 -19.23 9.52
CA ILE A 306 -5.60 -18.12 10.37
C ILE A 306 -5.64 -18.58 11.82
N THR A 307 -4.54 -18.39 12.57
CA THR A 307 -4.44 -18.78 13.99
C THR A 307 -4.37 -17.55 14.89
N ILE A 308 -4.83 -17.71 16.14
CA ILE A 308 -4.72 -16.64 17.13
C ILE A 308 -3.40 -16.82 17.89
N LYS A 309 -2.55 -15.79 17.82
CA LYS A 309 -1.30 -15.72 18.55
C LYS A 309 -1.59 -15.19 19.95
N LYS A 310 -1.51 -16.05 20.97
CA LYS A 310 -1.53 -15.61 22.35
C LYS A 310 -0.23 -14.88 22.66
N THR A 311 -0.37 -13.67 23.18
CA THR A 311 0.75 -12.81 23.56
C THR A 311 0.66 -12.55 25.05
N ASP A 312 1.79 -12.57 25.74
CA ASP A 312 1.87 -12.13 27.12
C ASP A 312 2.44 -10.72 27.13
N PHE A 313 1.53 -9.73 26.99
CA PHE A 313 1.92 -8.33 26.90
C PHE A 313 2.65 -7.85 28.15
N ASP A 314 2.33 -8.42 29.31
CA ASP A 314 2.87 -8.03 30.60
C ASP A 314 4.21 -8.71 30.94
N MET A 315 4.52 -9.87 30.32
CA MET A 315 5.79 -10.58 30.43
C MET A 315 6.83 -10.02 29.48
N GLN A 316 7.39 -8.89 29.82
CA GLN A 316 8.19 -8.10 28.92
C GLN A 316 9.67 -8.49 28.94
N ASP A 317 10.24 -8.71 27.76
CA ASP A 317 11.66 -8.49 27.56
C ASP A 317 11.88 -6.98 27.43
N ALA A 318 12.30 -6.36 28.54
CA ALA A 318 12.50 -4.90 28.60
C ALA A 318 13.56 -4.38 27.62
N SER A 319 14.33 -5.26 26.99
CA SER A 319 15.37 -4.89 26.03
C SER A 319 14.82 -4.40 24.67
N PHE A 320 13.53 -4.67 24.39
CA PHE A 320 12.89 -4.28 23.11
C PHE A 320 11.56 -3.53 23.37
N GLN A 321 11.57 -2.67 24.35
CA GLN A 321 10.39 -1.89 24.71
C GLN A 321 10.46 -0.49 24.12
N GLU A 322 9.44 -0.12 23.34
CA GLU A 322 9.17 1.26 22.96
C GLU A 322 8.33 1.97 24.03
N ASP A 323 8.41 3.30 24.06
CA ASP A 323 7.55 4.09 24.95
C ASP A 323 6.11 4.11 24.42
N GLU A 324 5.26 3.31 25.05
CA GLU A 324 3.84 3.21 24.69
C GLU A 324 3.11 4.56 24.78
N THR A 325 3.48 5.38 25.74
CA THR A 325 2.86 6.70 25.94
C THR A 325 3.22 7.64 24.80
N GLU A 326 4.48 7.64 24.39
CA GLU A 326 4.95 8.46 23.28
C GLU A 326 4.29 7.99 21.97
N LEU A 327 4.30 6.69 21.70
CA LEU A 327 3.68 6.12 20.52
C LEU A 327 2.17 6.38 20.48
N PHE A 328 1.47 6.20 21.61
CA PHE A 328 0.05 6.52 21.72
C PHE A 328 -0.23 8.00 21.42
N ASN A 329 0.56 8.90 21.97
CA ASN A 329 0.39 10.33 21.74
C ASN A 329 0.66 10.69 20.28
N MET A 330 1.66 10.09 19.63
CA MET A 330 1.93 10.27 18.20
C MET A 330 0.75 9.83 17.32
N VAL A 331 0.22 8.63 17.58
CA VAL A 331 -0.92 8.09 16.82
C VAL A 331 -2.16 8.94 17.07
N LYS A 332 -2.45 9.25 18.34
CA LYS A 332 -3.59 10.09 18.72
C LYS A 332 -3.55 11.47 18.05
N THR A 333 -2.40 12.12 18.05
CA THR A 333 -2.24 13.46 17.43
C THR A 333 -2.60 13.41 15.93
N ARG A 334 -2.17 12.38 15.21
CA ARG A 334 -2.53 12.21 13.79
C ARG A 334 -4.03 11.99 13.55
N TYR A 335 -4.71 11.37 14.51
CA TYR A 335 -6.18 11.21 14.44
C TYR A 335 -6.89 12.52 14.80
N ASP A 336 -6.43 13.26 15.81
CA ASP A 336 -7.01 14.54 16.23
C ASP A 336 -6.90 15.62 15.13
N GLU A 337 -5.81 15.62 14.35
CA GLU A 337 -5.65 16.50 13.18
C GLU A 337 -6.73 16.28 12.09
N LYS A 338 -7.28 15.07 12.01
CA LYS A 338 -8.30 14.70 11.02
C LYS A 338 -9.73 14.78 11.53
N HIS A 339 -9.94 14.72 12.85
CA HIS A 339 -11.27 14.62 13.47
C HIS A 339 -11.34 15.48 14.73
N VAL A 340 -12.38 16.29 14.85
CA VAL A 340 -12.64 17.10 16.04
C VAL A 340 -13.24 16.24 17.14
N GLY A 341 -12.46 15.89 18.16
CA GLY A 341 -12.84 15.11 19.31
C GLY A 341 -12.90 13.59 19.05
N LEU A 342 -12.16 12.83 19.84
CA LEU A 342 -12.18 11.37 19.76
C LEU A 342 -13.22 10.79 20.73
N SER A 343 -14.02 9.85 20.26
CA SER A 343 -14.88 9.05 21.14
C SER A 343 -14.03 8.09 21.97
N GLU A 344 -14.58 7.64 23.12
CA GLU A 344 -13.90 6.62 23.94
C GLU A 344 -13.58 5.35 23.17
N GLU A 345 -14.49 4.90 22.30
CA GLU A 345 -14.28 3.74 21.42
C GLU A 345 -13.09 3.95 20.47
N LYS A 346 -12.90 5.17 19.98
CA LYS A 346 -11.76 5.47 19.10
C LYS A 346 -10.45 5.52 19.87
N VAL A 347 -10.45 6.02 21.09
CA VAL A 347 -9.29 5.97 22.00
C VAL A 347 -8.89 4.52 22.27
N GLN A 348 -9.86 3.66 22.56
CA GLN A 348 -9.60 2.22 22.79
C GLN A 348 -9.06 1.52 21.54
N SER A 349 -9.56 1.87 20.35
CA SER A 349 -8.99 1.36 19.09
C SER A 349 -7.54 1.80 18.91
N ILE A 350 -7.19 3.06 19.21
CA ILE A 350 -5.79 3.54 19.15
C ILE A 350 -4.90 2.79 20.13
N GLU A 351 -5.40 2.48 21.35
CA GLU A 351 -4.65 1.66 22.31
C GLU A 351 -4.37 0.26 21.77
N THR A 352 -5.36 -0.37 21.12
CA THR A 352 -5.19 -1.68 20.47
C THR A 352 -4.15 -1.61 19.35
N ASP A 353 -4.20 -0.58 18.49
CA ASP A 353 -3.23 -0.37 17.42
C ASP A 353 -1.80 -0.23 17.98
N VAL A 354 -1.63 0.60 19.00
CA VAL A 354 -0.32 0.83 19.67
C VAL A 354 0.24 -0.46 20.27
N ARG A 355 -0.60 -1.22 20.98
CA ARG A 355 -0.21 -2.54 21.53
C ARG A 355 0.22 -3.49 20.44
N SER A 356 -0.51 -3.55 19.35
CA SER A 356 -0.20 -4.41 18.19
C SER A 356 1.14 -4.05 17.57
N ILE A 357 1.43 -2.76 17.38
CA ILE A 357 2.71 -2.28 16.88
C ILE A 357 3.86 -2.72 17.79
N ILE A 358 3.70 -2.52 19.12
CA ILE A 358 4.71 -2.88 20.12
C ILE A 358 4.95 -4.39 20.14
N LEU A 359 3.88 -5.20 20.08
CA LEU A 359 4.00 -6.66 20.06
C LEU A 359 4.77 -7.14 18.82
N VAL A 360 4.47 -6.61 17.63
CA VAL A 360 5.20 -6.95 16.42
C VAL A 360 6.67 -6.51 16.52
N TYR A 361 6.94 -5.35 17.09
CA TYR A 361 8.30 -4.87 17.31
C TYR A 361 9.08 -5.80 18.26
N ARG A 362 8.46 -6.27 19.34
CA ARG A 362 9.06 -7.24 20.26
C ARG A 362 9.33 -8.59 19.62
N GLU A 363 8.39 -9.12 18.82
CA GLU A 363 8.58 -10.37 18.07
C GLU A 363 9.77 -10.26 17.11
N ARG A 364 10.00 -9.10 16.54
CA ARG A 364 11.20 -8.82 15.72
C ARG A 364 12.50 -8.81 16.51
N LYS A 365 12.46 -8.67 17.83
CA LYS A 365 13.65 -8.58 18.70
C LYS A 365 14.68 -7.56 18.22
N GLY A 366 14.19 -6.36 17.84
CA GLY A 366 15.01 -5.28 17.30
C GLY A 366 15.60 -5.55 15.92
N ARG A 367 15.21 -6.63 15.22
CA ARG A 367 15.70 -6.91 13.86
C ARG A 367 15.00 -5.98 12.87
N THR A 368 15.80 -5.22 12.17
CA THR A 368 15.34 -4.48 10.99
C THR A 368 15.57 -5.34 9.76
N SER A 369 14.63 -5.34 8.85
CA SER A 369 14.73 -6.08 7.60
C SER A 369 14.36 -5.19 6.44
N VAL A 370 15.22 -5.20 5.46
CA VAL A 370 15.06 -4.43 4.23
C VAL A 370 14.22 -5.18 3.21
N LYS A 371 14.31 -6.49 3.23
CA LYS A 371 13.58 -7.37 2.30
C LYS A 371 12.55 -8.16 3.08
N ILE A 372 11.34 -8.28 2.54
CA ILE A 372 10.26 -9.05 3.14
C ILE A 372 10.67 -10.52 3.35
N GLN A 373 11.50 -11.09 2.47
CA GLN A 373 12.01 -12.45 2.57
C GLN A 373 12.89 -12.69 3.81
N THR A 374 13.49 -11.65 4.33
CA THR A 374 14.34 -11.72 5.54
C THR A 374 13.64 -11.18 6.78
N CYS A 375 12.41 -10.73 6.64
CA CYS A 375 11.57 -10.28 7.74
C CYS A 375 10.99 -11.51 8.49
N ALA A 376 10.99 -11.46 9.81
CA ALA A 376 10.40 -12.53 10.62
C ALA A 376 8.92 -12.26 10.92
N ASP A 377 8.57 -11.01 11.17
CA ASP A 377 7.27 -10.59 11.67
C ASP A 377 6.83 -9.29 11.02
N ILE A 378 5.61 -9.25 10.48
CA ILE A 378 5.00 -8.05 9.91
C ILE A 378 3.54 -7.93 10.30
N MET A 379 3.05 -6.72 10.45
CA MET A 379 1.63 -6.44 10.56
C MET A 379 1.10 -5.96 9.20
N LEU A 380 -0.02 -6.51 8.79
CA LEU A 380 -0.72 -6.15 7.57
C LEU A 380 -2.00 -5.41 7.95
N THR A 381 -2.06 -4.13 7.60
CA THR A 381 -3.19 -3.23 7.85
C THR A 381 -3.71 -2.63 6.56
N LEU A 382 -4.92 -2.05 6.59
CA LEU A 382 -5.59 -1.41 5.45
C LEU A 382 -5.33 0.09 5.40
#